data_26a32431d1774cb046be91a69b87ce8a
#
_entry.id   26a32431d1774cb046be91a69b87ce8a
#
_cell.length_a   1.000
_cell.length_b   1.000
_cell.length_c   1.000
_cell.angle_alpha   90.00
_cell.angle_beta   90.00
_cell.angle_gamma   90.00
#
_symmetry.space_group_name_H-M   'P 1'
#
loop_
_entity.id
_entity.type
_entity.pdbx_description
1 polymer ?
#
loop_
_entity_poly.entity_id
_entity_poly.type
_entity_poly.pdbx_seq_one_letter_code
_entity_poly.pdbx_strand_id
1 'polypeptide(L)'
;MTHASALSVMGFVEPLKKLPTLHRLRAALRARIDSGRVALVVLVDYGGFNMKIAAVAAAADVPVLYYITPQVWASRAGRMKRLARTVTRAAVILPFEETLLRENGIDATFVGHPLLDRAVALPSREDARRAIGVRTDAPLLALFPGSRAQEIALHLDPFVATAKELQRRNPSLQVVVSAAPHVTIPESRCPFPRVQSASLPLLRAADAAMCKSGTTTLEAAVTGCPMVVAYRTDRLTYAIARRVISIEFIGLVNVVAGREVAREFVQDALQPMVVADALEPLLDATSPAREAMVAELDRVRSMLGEPGAAPRVAQMASAMASQSGARLT
;
A
#
# COMPACT_ATOMS: atom_id res chain seq x y z
N MET A 1 16.90 18.87 9.38
CA MET A 1 16.04 17.68 9.12
C MET A 1 15.28 17.91 7.84
N THR A 2 15.36 16.99 6.87
CA THR A 2 14.61 17.09 5.61
C THR A 2 13.32 16.30 5.78
N HIS A 3 12.16 16.94 5.59
CA HIS A 3 10.86 16.26 5.71
C HIS A 3 10.68 15.19 4.63
N ALA A 4 10.18 14.03 4.99
CA ALA A 4 9.93 12.90 4.08
C ALA A 4 8.95 13.25 2.95
N SER A 5 7.99 14.15 3.20
CA SER A 5 7.06 14.68 2.20
C SER A 5 7.75 15.42 1.03
N ALA A 6 8.92 16.03 1.30
CA ALA A 6 9.72 16.69 0.26
C ALA A 6 10.42 15.70 -0.69
N LEU A 7 10.49 14.42 -0.31
CA LEU A 7 11.16 13.34 -1.04
C LEU A 7 10.20 12.40 -1.77
N SER A 8 8.90 12.52 -1.52
CA SER A 8 7.88 11.70 -2.19
C SER A 8 7.83 12.05 -3.68
N VAL A 9 8.31 11.13 -4.51
CA VAL A 9 8.43 11.31 -5.96
C VAL A 9 7.80 10.11 -6.66
N MET A 10 6.90 10.36 -7.60
CA MET A 10 6.57 9.40 -8.65
C MET A 10 6.16 10.13 -9.94
N GLY A 11 6.75 9.66 -11.05
CA GLY A 11 6.61 10.15 -12.40
C GLY A 11 7.98 10.08 -13.09
N PHE A 12 8.04 10.00 -14.41
CA PHE A 12 9.32 9.89 -15.14
C PHE A 12 10.12 11.21 -15.12
N VAL A 13 9.48 12.35 -14.90
CA VAL A 13 10.11 13.69 -14.99
C VAL A 13 10.39 14.31 -13.61
N GLU A 14 9.54 14.11 -12.60
CA GLU A 14 9.77 14.62 -11.24
C GLU A 14 11.03 14.06 -10.55
N PRO A 15 11.41 12.75 -10.74
CA PRO A 15 12.67 12.24 -10.21
C PRO A 15 13.90 13.03 -10.66
N LEU A 16 13.91 13.52 -11.90
CA LEU A 16 15.04 14.28 -12.46
C LEU A 16 15.25 15.63 -11.75
N LYS A 17 14.18 16.33 -11.40
CA LYS A 17 14.27 17.63 -10.69
C LYS A 17 14.76 17.47 -9.24
N LYS A 18 14.53 16.32 -8.62
CA LYS A 18 14.95 16.04 -7.23
C LYS A 18 16.32 15.32 -7.11
N LEU A 19 16.91 14.92 -8.23
CA LEU A 19 18.23 14.27 -8.25
C LEU A 19 19.32 15.04 -7.46
N PRO A 20 19.48 16.36 -7.61
CA PRO A 20 20.50 17.10 -6.86
C PRO A 20 20.27 17.05 -5.35
N THR A 21 19.00 17.15 -4.91
CA THR A 21 18.64 17.06 -3.47
C THR A 21 18.91 15.67 -2.92
N LEU A 22 18.57 14.62 -3.65
CA LEU A 22 18.85 13.23 -3.25
C LEU A 22 20.37 12.95 -3.23
N HIS A 23 21.13 13.53 -4.17
CA HIS A 23 22.60 13.43 -4.16
C HIS A 23 23.22 14.11 -2.94
N ARG A 24 22.79 15.34 -2.61
CA ARG A 24 23.26 16.06 -1.41
C ARG A 24 22.90 15.29 -0.14
N LEU A 25 21.67 14.78 -0.03
CA LEU A 25 21.24 13.99 1.12
C LEU A 25 22.07 12.71 1.25
N ARG A 26 22.32 12.00 0.14
CA ARG A 26 23.17 10.81 0.14
C ARG A 26 24.61 11.13 0.60
N ALA A 27 25.19 12.23 0.12
CA ALA A 27 26.53 12.64 0.52
C ALA A 27 26.59 12.98 2.02
N ALA A 28 25.61 13.69 2.55
CA ALA A 28 25.51 14.03 3.97
C ALA A 28 25.35 12.77 4.85
N LEU A 29 24.48 11.82 4.44
CA LEU A 29 24.31 10.55 5.15
C LEU A 29 25.58 9.70 5.09
N ARG A 30 26.26 9.66 3.94
CA ARG A 30 27.55 8.98 3.81
C ARG A 30 28.58 9.55 4.76
N ALA A 31 28.79 10.86 4.77
CA ALA A 31 29.73 11.51 5.67
C ALA A 31 29.43 11.21 7.15
N ARG A 32 28.12 11.11 7.50
CA ARG A 32 27.71 10.75 8.86
C ARG A 32 28.00 9.29 9.17
N ILE A 33 27.80 8.36 8.25
CA ILE A 33 28.11 6.94 8.40
C ILE A 33 29.62 6.75 8.51
N ASP A 34 30.37 7.37 7.61
CA ASP A 34 31.87 7.27 7.56
C ASP A 34 32.57 7.93 8.80
N SER A 35 31.81 8.71 9.61
CA SER A 35 32.35 9.35 10.83
C SER A 35 32.69 8.37 11.97
N GLY A 36 32.36 7.09 11.86
CA GLY A 36 32.54 6.08 12.90
C GLY A 36 31.63 6.21 14.13
N ARG A 37 30.68 7.16 14.14
CA ARG A 37 29.78 7.45 15.28
C ARG A 37 28.37 6.92 15.08
N VAL A 38 28.15 6.04 14.09
CA VAL A 38 26.86 5.44 13.78
C VAL A 38 26.90 3.97 14.12
N ALA A 39 26.19 3.58 15.16
CA ALA A 39 26.11 2.18 15.60
C ALA A 39 25.12 1.34 14.76
N LEU A 40 24.11 1.96 14.15
CA LEU A 40 23.08 1.29 13.36
C LEU A 40 22.46 2.26 12.35
N VAL A 41 22.15 1.76 11.16
CA VAL A 41 21.31 2.47 10.18
C VAL A 41 19.95 1.78 10.11
N VAL A 42 18.86 2.51 10.43
CA VAL A 42 17.50 2.04 10.28
C VAL A 42 16.89 2.65 9.02
N LEU A 43 16.52 1.81 8.07
CA LEU A 43 15.89 2.21 6.81
C LEU A 43 14.41 1.86 6.85
N VAL A 44 13.56 2.78 6.41
CA VAL A 44 12.11 2.56 6.38
C VAL A 44 11.60 2.79 4.95
N ASP A 45 11.00 1.77 4.34
CA ASP A 45 10.43 1.82 2.99
C ASP A 45 11.38 2.47 1.95
N TYR A 46 10.85 3.22 0.97
CA TYR A 46 11.56 4.02 -0.03
C TYR A 46 12.73 3.30 -0.74
N GLY A 47 12.46 2.13 -1.28
CA GLY A 47 13.45 1.17 -1.80
C GLY A 47 14.48 1.73 -2.78
N GLY A 48 14.11 2.68 -3.63
CA GLY A 48 15.02 3.26 -4.63
C GLY A 48 16.20 4.04 -4.04
N PHE A 49 15.98 4.78 -2.97
CA PHE A 49 16.98 5.57 -2.27
C PHE A 49 17.67 4.74 -1.15
N ASN A 50 16.87 4.10 -0.31
CA ASN A 50 17.34 3.39 0.87
C ASN A 50 18.28 2.23 0.54
N MET A 51 18.09 1.54 -0.58
CA MET A 51 19.03 0.53 -1.07
C MET A 51 20.44 1.10 -1.39
N LYS A 52 20.52 2.39 -1.74
CA LYS A 52 21.82 3.06 -1.95
C LYS A 52 22.47 3.42 -0.61
N ILE A 53 21.68 3.76 0.40
CA ILE A 53 22.18 4.04 1.76
C ILE A 53 22.61 2.74 2.45
N ALA A 54 21.82 1.65 2.28
CA ALA A 54 22.21 0.32 2.76
C ALA A 54 23.61 -0.08 2.25
N ALA A 55 23.89 0.16 0.96
CA ALA A 55 25.19 -0.13 0.39
C ALA A 55 26.34 0.75 0.96
N VAL A 56 26.03 2.00 1.32
CA VAL A 56 27.02 2.88 2.00
C VAL A 56 27.29 2.37 3.41
N ALA A 57 26.25 2.01 4.16
CA ALA A 57 26.39 1.50 5.52
C ALA A 57 27.18 0.17 5.56
N ALA A 58 26.82 -0.77 4.66
CA ALA A 58 27.53 -2.04 4.54
C ALA A 58 29.01 -1.87 4.17
N ALA A 59 29.36 -0.89 3.32
CA ALA A 59 30.76 -0.61 2.97
C ALA A 59 31.56 0.03 4.12
N ALA A 60 30.87 0.57 5.13
CA ALA A 60 31.48 1.12 6.35
C ALA A 60 31.32 0.18 7.56
N ASP A 61 30.98 -1.09 7.34
CA ASP A 61 30.72 -2.11 8.36
C ASP A 61 29.68 -1.70 9.42
N VAL A 62 28.77 -0.76 9.08
CA VAL A 62 27.67 -0.33 9.93
C VAL A 62 26.45 -1.22 9.66
N PRO A 63 25.90 -1.90 10.68
CA PRO A 63 24.74 -2.77 10.50
C PRO A 63 23.50 -1.98 10.03
N VAL A 64 22.67 -2.67 9.25
CA VAL A 64 21.47 -2.12 8.64
C VAL A 64 20.25 -2.92 9.07
N LEU A 65 19.30 -2.28 9.73
CA LEU A 65 17.93 -2.76 9.90
C LEU A 65 17.03 -2.15 8.82
N TYR A 66 16.40 -2.98 7.99
CA TYR A 66 15.47 -2.49 6.98
C TYR A 66 14.03 -2.85 7.37
N TYR A 67 13.23 -1.85 7.70
CA TYR A 67 11.79 -1.97 7.95
C TYR A 67 11.00 -1.63 6.68
N ILE A 68 10.01 -2.44 6.33
CA ILE A 68 9.23 -2.35 5.08
C ILE A 68 10.18 -2.44 3.88
N THR A 69 10.72 -3.63 3.66
CA THR A 69 11.66 -3.89 2.56
C THR A 69 11.01 -3.61 1.20
N PRO A 70 11.82 -3.23 0.19
CA PRO A 70 11.30 -3.13 -1.18
C PRO A 70 10.72 -4.48 -1.63
N GLN A 71 9.59 -4.44 -2.33
CA GLN A 71 8.94 -5.62 -2.89
C GLN A 71 9.79 -6.21 -4.05
N VAL A 72 10.98 -6.70 -3.71
CA VAL A 72 11.95 -7.24 -4.68
C VAL A 72 11.46 -8.54 -5.32
N TRP A 73 10.53 -9.21 -4.68
CA TRP A 73 9.86 -10.42 -5.16
C TRP A 73 8.90 -10.16 -6.33
N ALA A 74 8.33 -8.97 -6.42
CA ALA A 74 7.43 -8.61 -7.52
C ALA A 74 8.17 -8.34 -8.84
N SER A 75 9.47 -8.01 -8.78
CA SER A 75 10.23 -7.73 -10.00
C SER A 75 11.75 -7.68 -9.74
N ARG A 76 12.55 -8.36 -10.57
CA ARG A 76 14.03 -8.25 -10.65
C ARG A 76 14.82 -9.04 -9.59
N ALA A 77 15.20 -10.27 -9.94
CA ALA A 77 16.09 -11.14 -9.15
C ALA A 77 17.41 -10.48 -8.70
N GLY A 78 17.96 -9.53 -9.46
CA GLY A 78 19.20 -8.81 -9.08
C GLY A 78 19.05 -7.91 -7.85
N ARG A 79 17.84 -7.44 -7.52
CA ARG A 79 17.60 -6.64 -6.30
C ARG A 79 17.65 -7.48 -5.04
N MET A 80 17.20 -8.74 -5.10
CA MET A 80 17.27 -9.67 -3.97
C MET A 80 18.73 -9.90 -3.55
N LYS A 81 19.59 -10.22 -4.50
CA LYS A 81 21.03 -10.41 -4.23
C LYS A 81 21.68 -9.15 -3.61
N ARG A 82 21.26 -7.97 -4.05
CA ARG A 82 21.78 -6.72 -3.48
C ARG A 82 21.26 -6.51 -2.06
N LEU A 83 19.98 -6.79 -1.79
CA LEU A 83 19.40 -6.70 -0.45
C LEU A 83 20.16 -7.61 0.52
N ALA A 84 20.41 -8.87 0.13
CA ALA A 84 21.15 -9.85 0.91
C ALA A 84 22.58 -9.42 1.27
N ARG A 85 23.24 -8.65 0.39
CA ARG A 85 24.61 -8.17 0.62
C ARG A 85 24.70 -6.91 1.49
N THR A 86 23.61 -6.18 1.68
CA THR A 86 23.66 -4.83 2.25
C THR A 86 22.78 -4.64 3.47
N VAL A 87 21.91 -5.59 3.77
CA VAL A 87 20.98 -5.52 4.91
C VAL A 87 21.37 -6.59 5.91
N THR A 88 21.61 -6.17 7.15
CA THR A 88 21.97 -7.09 8.25
C THR A 88 20.72 -7.82 8.74
N ARG A 89 19.61 -7.08 8.91
CA ARG A 89 18.32 -7.64 9.33
C ARG A 89 17.16 -6.93 8.66
N ALA A 90 16.15 -7.68 8.26
CA ALA A 90 14.95 -7.18 7.65
C ALA A 90 13.73 -7.35 8.59
N ALA A 91 13.00 -6.28 8.84
CA ALA A 91 11.69 -6.30 9.51
C ALA A 91 10.61 -6.18 8.43
N VAL A 92 9.98 -7.31 8.10
CA VAL A 92 9.02 -7.39 6.99
C VAL A 92 7.58 -7.28 7.49
N ILE A 93 6.68 -6.83 6.62
CA ILE A 93 5.29 -6.54 6.96
C ILE A 93 4.27 -7.45 6.26
N LEU A 94 4.71 -8.25 5.29
CA LEU A 94 3.87 -9.27 4.65
C LEU A 94 4.33 -10.66 5.09
N PRO A 95 3.40 -11.59 5.42
CA PRO A 95 3.74 -12.85 6.08
C PRO A 95 4.70 -13.72 5.27
N PHE A 96 4.53 -13.78 3.95
CA PHE A 96 5.36 -14.59 3.06
C PHE A 96 6.78 -14.04 2.85
N GLU A 97 7.01 -12.75 3.14
CA GLU A 97 8.32 -12.12 2.93
C GLU A 97 9.38 -12.69 3.87
N GLU A 98 9.03 -13.11 5.07
CA GLU A 98 9.98 -13.69 6.03
C GLU A 98 10.64 -14.95 5.46
N THR A 99 9.84 -15.92 5.04
CA THR A 99 10.33 -17.16 4.43
C THR A 99 11.12 -16.86 3.17
N LEU A 100 10.56 -16.05 2.28
CA LEU A 100 11.20 -15.71 1.01
C LEU A 100 12.57 -15.04 1.19
N LEU A 101 12.69 -14.10 2.13
CA LEU A 101 13.96 -13.42 2.37
C LEU A 101 14.99 -14.33 3.05
N ARG A 102 14.54 -15.18 3.99
CA ARG A 102 15.42 -16.17 4.65
C ARG A 102 15.96 -17.21 3.67
N GLU A 103 15.18 -17.70 2.74
CA GLU A 103 15.61 -18.57 1.64
C GLU A 103 16.66 -17.91 0.73
N ASN A 104 16.69 -16.59 0.70
CA ASN A 104 17.68 -15.80 -0.05
C ASN A 104 18.85 -15.30 0.83
N GLY A 105 19.03 -15.85 2.04
CA GLY A 105 20.16 -15.57 2.92
C GLY A 105 20.04 -14.25 3.69
N ILE A 106 18.83 -13.69 3.87
CA ILE A 106 18.60 -12.46 4.62
C ILE A 106 17.95 -12.82 5.97
N ASP A 107 18.54 -12.36 7.10
CA ASP A 107 17.89 -12.47 8.40
C ASP A 107 16.65 -11.59 8.42
N ALA A 108 15.47 -12.20 8.23
CA ALA A 108 14.19 -11.53 8.15
C ALA A 108 13.27 -11.96 9.29
N THR A 109 12.50 -11.00 9.81
CA THR A 109 11.47 -11.24 10.83
C THR A 109 10.17 -10.56 10.40
N PHE A 110 9.09 -11.32 10.37
CA PHE A 110 7.75 -10.77 10.19
C PHE A 110 7.31 -10.06 11.48
N VAL A 111 7.09 -8.74 11.38
CA VAL A 111 6.77 -7.89 12.54
C VAL A 111 5.28 -7.50 12.61
N GLY A 112 4.46 -8.06 11.74
CA GLY A 112 3.08 -7.65 11.54
C GLY A 112 2.95 -6.40 10.67
N HIS A 113 1.74 -6.17 10.16
CA HIS A 113 1.49 -5.05 9.27
C HIS A 113 1.07 -3.78 10.04
N PRO A 114 1.71 -2.61 9.81
CA PRO A 114 1.41 -1.37 10.55
C PRO A 114 -0.01 -0.82 10.34
N LEU A 115 -0.75 -1.32 9.35
CA LEU A 115 -2.17 -0.99 9.20
C LEU A 115 -3.02 -1.48 10.37
N LEU A 116 -2.63 -2.57 11.04
CA LEU A 116 -3.35 -3.10 12.19
C LEU A 116 -3.29 -2.11 13.37
N ASP A 117 -2.15 -1.45 13.57
CA ASP A 117 -2.01 -0.40 14.60
C ASP A 117 -2.99 0.77 14.35
N ARG A 118 -3.16 1.16 13.09
CA ARG A 118 -4.11 2.21 12.69
C ARG A 118 -5.56 1.76 12.81
N ALA A 119 -5.84 0.47 12.69
CA ALA A 119 -7.18 -0.08 12.73
C ALA A 119 -7.73 -0.23 14.15
N VAL A 120 -6.88 -0.29 15.19
CA VAL A 120 -7.30 -0.39 16.60
C VAL A 120 -8.21 0.78 17.00
N ALA A 121 -7.96 1.98 16.47
CA ALA A 121 -8.69 3.21 16.80
C ALA A 121 -9.82 3.54 15.81
N LEU A 122 -10.25 2.59 14.98
CA LEU A 122 -11.32 2.85 14.03
C LEU A 122 -12.66 3.06 14.75
N PRO A 123 -13.45 4.05 14.30
CA PRO A 123 -14.80 4.27 14.83
C PRO A 123 -15.74 3.11 14.46
N SER A 124 -16.90 3.08 15.09
CA SER A 124 -17.99 2.23 14.62
C SER A 124 -18.36 2.60 13.18
N ARG A 125 -19.00 1.67 12.45
CA ARG A 125 -19.47 1.96 11.09
C ARG A 125 -20.42 3.16 11.05
N GLU A 126 -21.30 3.24 12.03
CA GLU A 126 -22.30 4.33 12.13
C GLU A 126 -21.64 5.68 12.41
N ASP A 127 -20.66 5.72 13.33
CA ASP A 127 -19.88 6.93 13.59
C ASP A 127 -19.06 7.37 12.37
N ALA A 128 -18.47 6.41 11.66
CA ALA A 128 -17.75 6.68 10.41
C ALA A 128 -18.68 7.30 9.35
N ARG A 129 -19.92 6.79 9.19
CA ARG A 129 -20.92 7.35 8.28
C ARG A 129 -21.33 8.75 8.67
N ARG A 130 -21.61 8.99 9.95
CA ARG A 130 -21.93 10.33 10.47
C ARG A 130 -20.79 11.33 10.21
N ALA A 131 -19.55 10.92 10.46
CA ALA A 131 -18.39 11.77 10.28
C ALA A 131 -18.15 12.21 8.82
N ILE A 132 -18.52 11.38 7.85
CA ILE A 132 -18.40 11.72 6.42
C ILE A 132 -19.70 12.29 5.82
N GLY A 133 -20.75 12.46 6.62
CA GLY A 133 -22.00 13.10 6.20
C GLY A 133 -22.87 12.26 5.27
N VAL A 134 -22.82 10.92 5.36
CA VAL A 134 -23.67 10.02 4.57
C VAL A 134 -24.78 9.41 5.40
N ARG A 135 -25.86 9.03 4.74
CA ARG A 135 -27.00 8.38 5.38
C ARG A 135 -26.61 7.00 5.92
N THR A 136 -27.18 6.63 7.05
CA THR A 136 -26.93 5.33 7.69
C THR A 136 -27.81 4.20 7.14
N ASP A 137 -28.95 4.55 6.53
CA ASP A 137 -30.00 3.66 6.06
C ASP A 137 -29.92 3.31 4.56
N ALA A 138 -28.91 3.78 3.85
CA ALA A 138 -28.74 3.55 2.42
C ALA A 138 -27.36 2.94 2.11
N PRO A 139 -27.23 2.10 1.06
CA PRO A 139 -25.96 1.53 0.68
C PRO A 139 -24.97 2.60 0.26
N LEU A 140 -23.68 2.36 0.54
CA LEU A 140 -22.56 3.27 0.26
C LEU A 140 -21.48 2.55 -0.54
N LEU A 141 -21.17 3.07 -1.72
CA LEU A 141 -19.99 2.69 -2.51
C LEU A 141 -18.87 3.69 -2.30
N ALA A 142 -17.70 3.19 -1.90
CA ALA A 142 -16.48 3.99 -1.80
C ALA A 142 -15.59 3.80 -3.04
N LEU A 143 -15.14 4.91 -3.64
CA LEU A 143 -14.25 4.91 -4.80
C LEU A 143 -12.84 5.36 -4.40
N PHE A 144 -11.83 4.53 -4.71
CA PHE A 144 -10.42 4.81 -4.47
C PHE A 144 -9.64 4.80 -5.79
N PRO A 145 -9.75 5.85 -6.63
CA PRO A 145 -9.16 5.84 -7.98
C PRO A 145 -7.64 6.04 -7.98
N GLY A 146 -7.03 6.27 -6.84
CA GLY A 146 -5.59 6.42 -6.67
C GLY A 146 -5.18 7.61 -5.81
N SER A 147 -3.90 7.67 -5.51
CA SER A 147 -3.29 8.70 -4.65
C SER A 147 -2.39 9.68 -5.41
N ARG A 148 -2.27 9.55 -6.73
CA ARG A 148 -1.41 10.36 -7.60
C ARG A 148 -2.18 10.89 -8.80
N ALA A 149 -1.78 12.05 -9.30
CA ALA A 149 -2.45 12.69 -10.45
C ALA A 149 -2.55 11.76 -11.68
N GLN A 150 -1.49 11.02 -11.99
CA GLN A 150 -1.47 10.04 -13.10
C GLN A 150 -2.43 8.86 -12.86
N GLU A 151 -2.53 8.38 -11.62
CA GLU A 151 -3.48 7.31 -11.26
C GLU A 151 -4.91 7.81 -11.44
N ILE A 152 -5.22 9.01 -10.91
CA ILE A 152 -6.54 9.63 -11.09
C ILE A 152 -6.87 9.83 -12.57
N ALA A 153 -5.91 10.29 -13.37
CA ALA A 153 -6.13 10.50 -14.81
C ALA A 153 -6.57 9.23 -15.54
N LEU A 154 -6.09 8.06 -15.12
CA LEU A 154 -6.36 6.78 -15.75
C LEU A 154 -7.58 6.03 -15.18
N HIS A 155 -7.90 6.25 -13.90
CA HIS A 155 -8.91 5.46 -13.18
C HIS A 155 -10.22 6.21 -12.93
N LEU A 156 -10.20 7.55 -12.85
CA LEU A 156 -11.38 8.31 -12.43
C LEU A 156 -12.60 8.08 -13.34
N ASP A 157 -12.44 8.17 -14.65
CA ASP A 157 -13.57 8.06 -15.57
C ASP A 157 -14.24 6.67 -15.53
N PRO A 158 -13.53 5.53 -15.61
CA PRO A 158 -14.17 4.23 -15.44
C PRO A 158 -14.78 4.02 -14.06
N PHE A 159 -14.20 4.59 -12.98
CA PHE A 159 -14.78 4.52 -11.64
C PHE A 159 -16.10 5.30 -11.54
N VAL A 160 -16.12 6.50 -12.07
CA VAL A 160 -17.32 7.34 -12.13
C VAL A 160 -18.40 6.69 -12.99
N ALA A 161 -18.06 6.13 -14.14
CA ALA A 161 -19.01 5.44 -15.03
C ALA A 161 -19.62 4.19 -14.36
N THR A 162 -18.80 3.38 -13.66
CA THR A 162 -19.27 2.23 -12.88
C THR A 162 -20.25 2.66 -11.79
N ALA A 163 -19.93 3.72 -11.05
CA ALA A 163 -20.77 4.21 -9.97
C ALA A 163 -22.11 4.77 -10.50
N LYS A 164 -22.09 5.49 -11.63
CA LYS A 164 -23.32 5.96 -12.29
C LYS A 164 -24.20 4.81 -12.74
N GLU A 165 -23.61 3.74 -13.28
CA GLU A 165 -24.38 2.54 -13.66
C GLU A 165 -25.03 1.88 -12.44
N LEU A 166 -24.31 1.72 -11.34
CA LEU A 166 -24.86 1.20 -10.10
C LEU A 166 -25.98 2.08 -9.53
N GLN A 167 -25.83 3.42 -9.59
CA GLN A 167 -26.91 4.35 -9.18
C GLN A 167 -28.13 4.28 -10.10
N ARG A 168 -27.95 4.01 -11.40
CA ARG A 168 -29.06 3.79 -12.32
C ARG A 168 -29.86 2.54 -11.93
N ARG A 169 -29.19 1.49 -11.45
CA ARG A 169 -29.84 0.25 -10.95
C ARG A 169 -30.44 0.44 -9.57
N ASN A 170 -29.77 1.18 -8.69
CA ASN A 170 -30.22 1.50 -7.34
C ASN A 170 -30.09 3.00 -7.05
N PRO A 171 -31.17 3.78 -7.23
CA PRO A 171 -31.14 5.23 -7.00
C PRO A 171 -30.86 5.65 -5.56
N SER A 172 -31.00 4.75 -4.58
CA SER A 172 -30.66 5.03 -3.16
C SER A 172 -29.18 4.95 -2.87
N LEU A 173 -28.36 4.40 -3.79
CA LEU A 173 -26.93 4.20 -3.61
C LEU A 173 -26.22 5.53 -3.45
N GLN A 174 -25.55 5.69 -2.34
CA GLN A 174 -24.61 6.78 -2.08
C GLN A 174 -23.23 6.42 -2.62
N VAL A 175 -22.53 7.40 -3.16
CA VAL A 175 -21.17 7.24 -3.68
C VAL A 175 -20.27 8.31 -3.09
N VAL A 176 -19.12 7.92 -2.56
CA VAL A 176 -18.10 8.85 -2.03
C VAL A 176 -16.73 8.50 -2.61
N VAL A 177 -15.98 9.52 -3.02
CA VAL A 177 -14.64 9.36 -3.59
C VAL A 177 -13.58 9.75 -2.56
N SER A 178 -12.61 8.85 -2.36
CA SER A 178 -11.42 9.16 -1.59
C SER A 178 -10.47 10.03 -2.41
N ALA A 179 -10.10 11.19 -1.89
CA ALA A 179 -9.13 12.09 -2.47
C ALA A 179 -7.86 12.15 -1.59
N ALA A 180 -6.71 11.91 -2.19
CA ALA A 180 -5.43 12.09 -1.50
C ALA A 180 -5.14 13.59 -1.28
N PRO A 181 -4.41 13.99 -0.21
CA PRO A 181 -4.21 15.39 0.17
C PRO A 181 -3.60 16.29 -0.92
N HIS A 182 -2.84 15.69 -1.83
CA HIS A 182 -2.09 16.41 -2.87
C HIS A 182 -2.67 16.21 -4.27
N VAL A 183 -3.89 15.68 -4.37
CA VAL A 183 -4.53 15.39 -5.64
C VAL A 183 -5.86 16.10 -5.74
N THR A 184 -6.01 16.92 -6.77
CA THR A 184 -7.28 17.58 -7.09
C THR A 184 -8.08 16.70 -8.05
N ILE A 185 -9.31 16.37 -7.67
CA ILE A 185 -10.28 15.71 -8.55
C ILE A 185 -11.21 16.79 -9.08
N PRO A 186 -11.20 17.09 -10.39
CA PRO A 186 -12.05 18.11 -10.98
C PRO A 186 -13.54 17.81 -10.81
N GLU A 187 -14.34 18.82 -10.46
CA GLU A 187 -15.80 18.65 -10.33
C GLU A 187 -16.48 18.26 -11.64
N SER A 188 -15.98 18.82 -12.74
CA SER A 188 -16.49 18.49 -14.09
C SER A 188 -16.34 17.02 -14.46
N ARG A 189 -15.39 16.29 -13.84
CA ARG A 189 -15.15 14.87 -14.11
C ARG A 189 -15.77 13.93 -13.06
N CYS A 190 -16.11 14.44 -11.88
CA CYS A 190 -16.64 13.62 -10.78
C CYS A 190 -17.74 14.35 -10.04
N PRO A 191 -19.01 13.93 -10.20
CA PRO A 191 -20.15 14.56 -9.55
C PRO A 191 -20.34 14.14 -8.09
N PHE A 192 -19.54 13.18 -7.61
CA PHE A 192 -19.69 12.59 -6.28
C PHE A 192 -18.95 13.39 -5.20
N PRO A 193 -19.48 13.39 -3.95
CA PRO A 193 -18.79 13.94 -2.78
C PRO A 193 -17.38 13.34 -2.61
N ARG A 194 -16.47 14.13 -2.06
CA ARG A 194 -15.06 13.75 -1.85
C ARG A 194 -14.71 13.86 -0.38
N VAL A 195 -13.97 12.85 0.11
CA VAL A 195 -13.41 12.85 1.46
C VAL A 195 -11.89 12.81 1.35
N GLN A 196 -11.21 13.75 2.03
CA GLN A 196 -9.75 13.81 2.02
C GLN A 196 -9.16 13.07 3.21
N SER A 197 -8.04 12.37 2.98
CA SER A 197 -7.19 11.76 4.03
C SER A 197 -7.89 10.79 4.98
N ALA A 198 -9.02 10.22 4.59
CA ALA A 198 -9.86 9.38 5.44
C ALA A 198 -10.11 7.99 4.81
N SER A 199 -9.06 7.32 4.29
CA SER A 199 -9.22 6.02 3.62
C SER A 199 -9.84 4.96 4.53
N LEU A 200 -9.28 4.72 5.72
CA LEU A 200 -9.80 3.73 6.67
C LEU A 200 -11.22 4.07 7.17
N PRO A 201 -11.52 5.29 7.64
CA PRO A 201 -12.89 5.66 8.00
C PRO A 201 -13.89 5.52 6.85
N LEU A 202 -13.52 5.90 5.62
CA LEU A 202 -14.39 5.73 4.45
C LEU A 202 -14.66 4.25 4.14
N LEU A 203 -13.64 3.40 4.18
CA LEU A 203 -13.80 1.95 4.03
C LEU A 203 -14.65 1.36 5.16
N ARG A 204 -14.48 1.83 6.40
CA ARG A 204 -15.30 1.40 7.53
C ARG A 204 -16.78 1.76 7.35
N ALA A 205 -17.06 2.91 6.75
CA ALA A 205 -18.41 3.40 6.45
C ALA A 205 -19.09 2.66 5.27
N ALA A 206 -18.30 2.20 4.30
CA ALA A 206 -18.78 1.69 3.03
C ALA A 206 -19.36 0.27 3.12
N ASP A 207 -20.29 -0.04 2.21
CA ASP A 207 -20.79 -1.40 1.97
C ASP A 207 -19.89 -2.17 1.02
N ALA A 208 -19.41 -1.49 -0.02
CA ALA A 208 -18.42 -2.02 -0.95
C ALA A 208 -17.47 -0.91 -1.41
N ALA A 209 -16.32 -1.30 -1.93
CA ALA A 209 -15.35 -0.38 -2.48
C ALA A 209 -14.85 -0.79 -3.87
N MET A 210 -14.57 0.20 -4.71
CA MET A 210 -13.79 0.02 -5.92
C MET A 210 -12.41 0.61 -5.69
N CYS A 211 -11.39 -0.26 -5.61
CA CYS A 211 -10.05 0.12 -5.20
C CYS A 211 -9.05 0.02 -6.36
N LYS A 212 -8.31 1.08 -6.64
CA LYS A 212 -7.10 0.96 -7.45
C LYS A 212 -6.11 0.06 -6.71
N SER A 213 -5.43 -0.85 -7.42
CA SER A 213 -4.41 -1.74 -6.86
C SER A 213 -3.37 -0.98 -6.02
N GLY A 214 -3.12 -1.43 -4.80
CA GLY A 214 -2.19 -0.83 -3.84
C GLY A 214 -2.56 -1.16 -2.40
N THR A 215 -2.00 -0.41 -1.46
CA THR A 215 -2.20 -0.57 -0.01
C THR A 215 -3.67 -0.47 0.41
N THR A 216 -4.48 0.28 -0.35
CA THR A 216 -5.93 0.43 -0.08
C THR A 216 -6.65 -0.91 -0.07
N THR A 217 -6.19 -1.91 -0.82
CA THR A 217 -6.79 -3.26 -0.81
C THR A 217 -6.58 -3.98 0.53
N LEU A 218 -5.45 -3.75 1.19
CA LEU A 218 -5.23 -4.23 2.56
C LEU A 218 -5.99 -3.39 3.59
N GLU A 219 -6.12 -2.08 3.38
CA GLU A 219 -6.96 -1.22 4.22
C GLU A 219 -8.42 -1.70 4.17
N ALA A 220 -8.93 -2.09 3.01
CA ALA A 220 -10.27 -2.66 2.85
C ALA A 220 -10.38 -4.03 3.57
N ALA A 221 -9.37 -4.89 3.48
CA ALA A 221 -9.35 -6.15 4.21
C ALA A 221 -9.40 -5.93 5.73
N VAL A 222 -8.58 -5.01 6.24
CA VAL A 222 -8.50 -4.71 7.69
C VAL A 222 -9.80 -4.11 8.23
N THR A 223 -10.55 -3.38 7.40
CA THR A 223 -11.86 -2.81 7.77
C THR A 223 -13.04 -3.74 7.51
N GLY A 224 -12.82 -4.89 6.85
CA GLY A 224 -13.86 -5.84 6.44
C GLY A 224 -14.75 -5.29 5.33
N CYS A 225 -14.26 -4.36 4.50
CA CYS A 225 -15.01 -3.77 3.39
C CYS A 225 -14.86 -4.61 2.11
N PRO A 226 -15.91 -5.25 1.61
CA PRO A 226 -15.88 -5.96 0.33
C PRO A 226 -15.45 -5.04 -0.81
N MET A 227 -14.70 -5.57 -1.78
CA MET A 227 -14.14 -4.72 -2.84
C MET A 227 -13.95 -5.45 -4.16
N VAL A 228 -13.79 -4.65 -5.20
CA VAL A 228 -13.13 -5.06 -6.44
C VAL A 228 -11.83 -4.27 -6.61
N VAL A 229 -10.86 -4.88 -7.27
CA VAL A 229 -9.56 -4.27 -7.57
C VAL A 229 -9.55 -3.83 -9.02
N ALA A 230 -9.16 -2.59 -9.28
CA ALA A 230 -9.06 -2.04 -10.62
C ALA A 230 -7.65 -1.50 -10.89
N TYR A 231 -7.14 -1.73 -12.08
CA TYR A 231 -5.85 -1.18 -12.49
C TYR A 231 -5.78 -0.90 -13.97
N ARG A 232 -5.35 0.31 -14.30
CA ARG A 232 -5.04 0.73 -15.66
C ARG A 232 -3.73 1.51 -15.69
N THR A 233 -2.90 1.22 -16.68
CA THR A 233 -1.68 1.98 -16.99
C THR A 233 -1.58 2.17 -18.50
N ASP A 234 -0.63 2.95 -18.97
CA ASP A 234 -0.41 3.09 -20.41
C ASP A 234 -0.01 1.73 -21.06
N ARG A 235 -0.37 1.55 -22.32
CA ARG A 235 -0.22 0.26 -23.03
C ARG A 235 1.23 -0.22 -23.08
N LEU A 236 2.18 0.69 -23.24
CA LEU A 236 3.60 0.33 -23.32
C LEU A 236 4.12 -0.15 -21.96
N THR A 237 3.83 0.59 -20.90
CA THR A 237 4.17 0.20 -19.51
C THR A 237 3.55 -1.16 -19.17
N TYR A 238 2.31 -1.40 -19.56
CA TYR A 238 1.64 -2.68 -19.33
C TYR A 238 2.33 -3.84 -20.10
N ALA A 239 2.64 -3.63 -21.38
CA ALA A 239 3.31 -4.63 -22.18
C ALA A 239 4.69 -5.02 -21.63
N ILE A 240 5.43 -4.04 -21.08
CA ILE A 240 6.71 -4.27 -20.41
C ILE A 240 6.48 -4.99 -19.08
N ALA A 241 5.52 -4.52 -18.27
CA ALA A 241 5.23 -5.07 -16.96
C ALA A 241 4.86 -6.56 -17.04
N ARG A 242 4.01 -6.95 -17.98
CA ARG A 242 3.64 -8.38 -18.22
C ARG A 242 4.83 -9.31 -18.49
N ARG A 243 5.94 -8.78 -18.99
CA ARG A 243 7.15 -9.57 -19.27
C ARG A 243 8.13 -9.66 -18.10
N VAL A 244 8.00 -8.73 -17.14
CA VAL A 244 8.97 -8.55 -16.05
C VAL A 244 8.38 -8.94 -14.70
N ILE A 245 7.06 -8.78 -14.54
CA ILE A 245 6.34 -9.08 -13.32
C ILE A 245 5.89 -10.54 -13.34
N SER A 246 6.33 -11.31 -12.34
CA SER A 246 6.04 -12.74 -12.20
C SER A 246 4.94 -13.06 -11.17
N ILE A 247 4.23 -12.03 -10.69
CA ILE A 247 3.13 -12.22 -9.74
C ILE A 247 1.81 -12.45 -10.47
N GLU A 248 1.02 -13.38 -9.97
CA GLU A 248 -0.30 -13.72 -10.49
C GLU A 248 -1.32 -12.60 -10.23
N PHE A 249 -1.26 -11.99 -9.06
CA PHE A 249 -2.20 -10.97 -8.60
C PHE A 249 -1.52 -9.60 -8.43
N ILE A 250 -2.27 -8.53 -8.69
CA ILE A 250 -1.78 -7.15 -8.52
C ILE A 250 -2.33 -6.47 -7.26
N GLY A 251 -3.46 -6.92 -6.74
CA GLY A 251 -4.03 -6.45 -5.47
C GLY A 251 -3.31 -7.10 -4.28
N LEU A 252 -2.79 -6.30 -3.35
CA LEU A 252 -2.09 -6.84 -2.19
C LEU A 252 -2.94 -7.80 -1.36
N VAL A 253 -4.27 -7.62 -1.34
CA VAL A 253 -5.20 -8.54 -0.68
C VAL A 253 -5.11 -9.95 -1.26
N ASN A 254 -5.05 -10.08 -2.60
CA ASN A 254 -4.93 -11.36 -3.29
C ASN A 254 -3.50 -11.93 -3.17
N VAL A 255 -2.49 -11.07 -3.25
CA VAL A 255 -1.08 -11.46 -3.05
C VAL A 255 -0.87 -12.06 -1.65
N VAL A 256 -1.40 -11.44 -0.61
CA VAL A 256 -1.31 -11.96 0.78
C VAL A 256 -2.08 -13.25 0.93
N ALA A 257 -3.27 -13.35 0.32
CA ALA A 257 -4.09 -14.55 0.35
C ALA A 257 -3.52 -15.72 -0.48
N GLY A 258 -2.65 -15.43 -1.46
CA GLY A 258 -2.17 -16.42 -2.43
C GLY A 258 -3.26 -16.92 -3.39
N ARG A 259 -4.39 -16.22 -3.48
CA ARG A 259 -5.54 -16.52 -4.35
C ARG A 259 -6.39 -15.28 -4.60
N GLU A 260 -7.32 -15.36 -5.58
CA GLU A 260 -8.27 -14.28 -5.82
C GLU A 260 -9.34 -14.23 -4.71
N VAL A 261 -9.22 -13.26 -3.82
CA VAL A 261 -10.23 -12.90 -2.80
C VAL A 261 -11.11 -11.77 -3.34
N ALA A 262 -10.48 -10.76 -3.95
CA ALA A 262 -11.14 -9.65 -4.59
C ALA A 262 -10.87 -9.71 -6.10
N ARG A 263 -11.94 -9.71 -6.90
CA ARG A 263 -11.82 -9.77 -8.36
C ARG A 263 -11.03 -8.59 -8.92
N GLU A 264 -10.09 -8.89 -9.84
CA GLU A 264 -9.20 -7.89 -10.44
C GLU A 264 -9.63 -7.54 -11.87
N PHE A 265 -9.82 -6.26 -12.13
CA PHE A 265 -10.16 -5.71 -13.45
C PHE A 265 -8.96 -4.90 -13.97
N VAL A 266 -8.20 -5.52 -14.88
CA VAL A 266 -6.94 -4.96 -15.38
C VAL A 266 -7.09 -4.53 -16.83
N GLN A 267 -6.66 -3.31 -17.14
CA GLN A 267 -6.65 -2.73 -18.50
C GLN A 267 -8.02 -2.77 -19.18
N ASP A 268 -8.16 -3.59 -20.23
CA ASP A 268 -9.37 -3.69 -21.05
C ASP A 268 -10.51 -4.44 -20.34
N ALA A 269 -10.22 -5.19 -19.27
CA ALA A 269 -11.23 -5.78 -18.40
C ALA A 269 -11.92 -4.74 -17.51
N LEU A 270 -11.32 -3.54 -17.33
CA LEU A 270 -11.91 -2.44 -16.56
C LEU A 270 -13.04 -1.76 -17.37
N GLN A 271 -14.15 -2.50 -17.56
CA GLN A 271 -15.34 -2.03 -18.25
C GLN A 271 -16.45 -1.72 -17.22
N PRO A 272 -17.06 -0.52 -17.25
CA PRO A 272 -17.99 -0.08 -16.21
C PRO A 272 -19.12 -1.03 -15.92
N MET A 273 -19.74 -1.61 -16.95
CA MET A 273 -20.86 -2.56 -16.81
C MET A 273 -20.40 -3.84 -16.10
N VAL A 274 -19.29 -4.42 -16.54
CA VAL A 274 -18.74 -5.67 -15.99
C VAL A 274 -18.30 -5.50 -14.54
N VAL A 275 -17.73 -4.33 -14.20
CA VAL A 275 -17.36 -3.99 -12.83
C VAL A 275 -18.57 -3.75 -11.97
N ALA A 276 -19.61 -3.10 -12.51
CA ALA A 276 -20.89 -2.91 -11.81
C ALA A 276 -21.54 -4.25 -11.46
N ASP A 277 -21.58 -5.21 -12.40
CA ASP A 277 -22.13 -6.56 -12.17
C ASP A 277 -21.38 -7.29 -11.03
N ALA A 278 -20.08 -7.06 -10.88
CA ALA A 278 -19.29 -7.65 -9.79
C ALA A 278 -19.48 -6.92 -8.44
N LEU A 279 -19.75 -5.61 -8.45
CA LEU A 279 -19.94 -4.81 -7.25
C LEU A 279 -21.37 -4.92 -6.69
N GLU A 280 -22.38 -5.09 -7.55
CA GLU A 280 -23.79 -5.08 -7.15
C GLU A 280 -24.08 -6.08 -6.01
N PRO A 281 -23.68 -7.37 -6.10
CA PRO A 281 -23.90 -8.32 -5.02
C PRO A 281 -23.10 -7.99 -3.75
N LEU A 282 -22.02 -7.22 -3.83
CA LEU A 282 -21.24 -6.81 -2.67
C LEU A 282 -21.90 -5.64 -1.89
N LEU A 283 -22.76 -4.89 -2.55
CA LEU A 283 -23.55 -3.80 -1.94
C LEU A 283 -24.78 -4.30 -1.20
N ASP A 284 -25.24 -5.52 -1.51
CA ASP A 284 -26.38 -6.15 -0.84
C ASP A 284 -25.91 -6.86 0.46
N ALA A 285 -26.44 -6.39 1.60
CA ALA A 285 -26.09 -6.92 2.92
C ALA A 285 -26.48 -8.40 3.11
N THR A 286 -27.44 -8.89 2.32
CA THR A 286 -27.97 -10.27 2.38
C THR A 286 -27.33 -11.22 1.37
N SER A 287 -26.46 -10.72 0.52
CA SER A 287 -25.82 -11.49 -0.55
C SER A 287 -24.81 -12.52 -0.01
N PRO A 288 -24.93 -13.80 -0.40
CA PRO A 288 -23.92 -14.82 -0.06
C PRO A 288 -22.52 -14.48 -0.60
N ALA A 289 -22.43 -13.78 -1.74
CA ALA A 289 -21.15 -13.35 -2.30
C ALA A 289 -20.44 -12.32 -1.40
N ARG A 290 -21.23 -11.41 -0.80
CA ARG A 290 -20.72 -10.46 0.20
C ARG A 290 -20.23 -11.19 1.45
N GLU A 291 -21.04 -12.08 2.01
CA GLU A 291 -20.71 -12.84 3.22
C GLU A 291 -19.41 -13.65 3.01
N ALA A 292 -19.31 -14.36 1.90
CA ALA A 292 -18.10 -15.10 1.55
C ALA A 292 -16.88 -14.21 1.47
N MET A 293 -16.99 -13.04 0.82
CA MET A 293 -15.86 -12.11 0.71
C MET A 293 -15.46 -11.54 2.09
N VAL A 294 -16.41 -11.16 2.94
CA VAL A 294 -16.11 -10.66 4.30
C VAL A 294 -15.33 -11.70 5.10
N ALA A 295 -15.74 -12.98 5.03
CA ALA A 295 -15.02 -14.06 5.69
C ALA A 295 -13.57 -14.21 5.17
N GLU A 296 -13.37 -14.06 3.85
CA GLU A 296 -12.04 -14.09 3.26
C GLU A 296 -11.18 -12.88 3.67
N LEU A 297 -11.76 -11.69 3.73
CA LEU A 297 -11.06 -10.49 4.19
C LEU A 297 -10.63 -10.60 5.66
N ASP A 298 -11.43 -11.24 6.52
CA ASP A 298 -11.05 -11.50 7.90
C ASP A 298 -9.87 -12.48 8.00
N ARG A 299 -9.84 -13.51 7.15
CA ARG A 299 -8.67 -14.40 7.02
C ARG A 299 -7.42 -13.63 6.58
N VAL A 300 -7.52 -12.77 5.56
CA VAL A 300 -6.40 -11.92 5.13
C VAL A 300 -5.95 -11.01 6.27
N ARG A 301 -6.88 -10.39 7.00
CA ARG A 301 -6.57 -9.57 8.17
C ARG A 301 -5.77 -10.35 9.21
N SER A 302 -6.20 -11.57 9.53
CA SER A 302 -5.50 -12.46 10.48
C SER A 302 -4.08 -12.81 10.01
N MET A 303 -3.87 -12.99 8.70
CA MET A 303 -2.54 -13.22 8.12
C MET A 303 -1.60 -12.04 8.27
N LEU A 304 -2.10 -10.81 8.42
CA LEU A 304 -1.27 -9.62 8.62
C LEU A 304 -0.63 -9.55 10.01
N GLY A 305 -0.92 -10.51 10.90
CA GLY A 305 -0.34 -10.63 12.24
C GLY A 305 -1.08 -9.79 13.28
N GLU A 306 -0.36 -9.37 14.31
CA GLU A 306 -0.91 -8.63 15.44
C GLU A 306 -0.47 -7.17 15.42
N PRO A 307 -1.25 -6.23 15.98
CA PRO A 307 -0.83 -4.86 16.21
C PRO A 307 0.50 -4.77 16.98
N GLY A 308 1.20 -3.66 16.91
CA GLY A 308 2.50 -3.45 17.58
C GLY A 308 3.72 -3.66 16.67
N ALA A 309 3.58 -3.49 15.35
CA ALA A 309 4.70 -3.59 14.41
C ALA A 309 5.84 -2.60 14.76
N ALA A 310 5.52 -1.34 15.02
CA ALA A 310 6.52 -0.32 15.33
C ALA A 310 7.30 -0.60 16.64
N PRO A 311 6.68 -0.96 17.77
CA PRO A 311 7.39 -1.40 18.98
C PRO A 311 8.33 -2.59 18.73
N ARG A 312 7.92 -3.61 17.97
CA ARG A 312 8.79 -4.75 17.65
C ARG A 312 10.02 -4.33 16.86
N VAL A 313 9.86 -3.45 15.88
CA VAL A 313 10.98 -2.88 15.12
C VAL A 313 11.91 -2.06 16.00
N ALA A 314 11.36 -1.26 16.94
CA ALA A 314 12.15 -0.48 17.89
C ALA A 314 13.00 -1.38 18.81
N GLN A 315 12.44 -2.49 19.30
CA GLN A 315 13.17 -3.50 20.08
C GLN A 315 14.31 -4.13 19.26
N MET A 316 14.04 -4.51 18.00
CA MET A 316 15.08 -5.03 17.09
C MET A 316 16.19 -4.00 16.90
N ALA A 317 15.86 -2.74 16.65
CA ALA A 317 16.82 -1.67 16.46
C ALA A 317 17.69 -1.44 17.72
N SER A 318 17.06 -1.42 18.91
CA SER A 318 17.76 -1.26 20.18
C SER A 318 18.74 -2.41 20.44
N ALA A 319 18.32 -3.66 20.22
CA ALA A 319 19.17 -4.82 20.38
C ALA A 319 20.38 -4.81 19.42
N MET A 320 20.18 -4.45 18.16
CA MET A 320 21.25 -4.35 17.16
C MET A 320 22.22 -3.21 17.49
N ALA A 321 21.73 -2.04 17.92
CA ALA A 321 22.56 -0.91 18.30
C ALA A 321 23.46 -1.22 19.52
N SER A 322 22.90 -1.89 20.54
CA SER A 322 23.66 -2.30 21.73
C SER A 322 24.81 -3.25 21.40
N GLN A 323 24.57 -4.22 20.51
CA GLN A 323 25.60 -5.16 20.04
C GLN A 323 26.71 -4.46 19.25
N SER A 324 26.39 -3.40 18.52
CA SER A 324 27.36 -2.63 17.73
C SER A 324 28.08 -1.60 18.58
N GLY A 325 27.41 -0.97 19.57
CA GLY A 325 28.03 -0.04 20.53
C GLY A 325 29.13 -0.70 21.36
N ALA A 326 28.95 -1.98 21.71
CA ALA A 326 29.99 -2.76 22.39
C ALA A 326 31.28 -3.01 21.54
N ARG A 327 31.22 -2.78 20.23
CA ARG A 327 32.40 -2.85 19.33
C ARG A 327 33.08 -1.51 19.11
N LEU A 328 32.48 -0.39 19.54
CA LEU A 328 32.98 0.97 19.37
C LEU A 328 33.67 1.50 20.63
N THR A 329 33.63 0.75 21.75
CA THR A 329 34.38 0.96 23.00
C THR A 329 35.54 0.01 23.08
#